data_398227f7afd4c5db0a6daeb2aa225865
#
_entry.id   398227f7afd4c5db0a6daeb2aa225865
#
_cell.length_a   1.000
_cell.length_b   1.000
_cell.length_c   1.000
_cell.angle_alpha   90.00
_cell.angle_beta   90.00
_cell.angle_gamma   90.00
#
_symmetry.space_group_name_H-M   'P 1'
#
loop_
_entity.id
_entity.type
_entity.pdbx_description
1 polymer ?
#
loop_
_entity_poly.entity_id
_entity_poly.type
_entity_poly.pdbx_seq_one_letter_code
_entity_poly.pdbx_strand_id
1 'polypeptide(L)'
;MNMNKKSSLLREDTGGSSNILIRITGQDRPGLTASVMEILAKYDTQILDIGQADIHSTLSLGILIRVDEENSGRVMKELLFKATELQVNSGFAPITDEEYEAWVGRQGKNRYILTIIGRHLAAKQIGAATKVIAEQGFNIDSILRLSGRPHLETHQQETHLNPPCLGRETNSAESNNKKFSLNREDLGGSLPNREGWGGSRVGGSLAGSSSIQFSLRGKLEDRSVLQHELMKISSEFDMDFSFQRDDMFRRMRRLICFDMDSTLIQTECIDELAIRAGVGDQVKAITESAMRGEIDFKESFTRRVALLKGLDVSVMKDIAEHLPITEGADRLMEVLKRCGYKIAILSGGFTYFGEYLQRRWGIDYVYANELEIDEEGKLTGRYVGEIVDGHRKAELLKLIAQVEKVNMAQTIAVGDGANDLPMIAASGLGIAFHAKPRVVATAKQSINTIGLDGVLYFLGFKDSYLT
;
A
#
# COMPACT_ATOMS: atom_id res chain seq x y z
N MET A 1 -31.61 38.37 44.79
CA MET A 1 -30.55 39.39 44.91
C MET A 1 -29.54 39.14 43.79
N ASN A 2 -29.57 40.01 42.83
CA ASN A 2 -28.58 40.42 41.82
C ASN A 2 -27.76 39.35 41.11
N MET A 3 -28.10 39.09 39.85
CA MET A 3 -27.75 39.89 38.65
C MET A 3 -26.28 39.86 38.28
N ASN A 4 -25.98 39.19 37.18
CA ASN A 4 -25.08 39.80 36.22
C ASN A 4 -25.47 39.38 34.80
N LYS A 5 -26.20 40.27 34.14
CA LYS A 5 -26.38 40.36 32.71
C LYS A 5 -25.04 40.73 32.10
N LYS A 6 -24.38 39.83 31.36
CA LYS A 6 -23.44 40.25 30.34
C LYS A 6 -24.23 40.41 29.04
N SER A 7 -24.44 41.68 28.67
CA SER A 7 -24.97 42.11 27.40
C SER A 7 -24.06 41.64 26.28
N SER A 8 -24.55 40.75 25.47
CA SER A 8 -24.03 40.55 24.11
C SER A 8 -24.44 41.82 23.32
N LEU A 9 -23.47 42.62 22.99
CA LEU A 9 -23.61 43.63 21.93
C LEU A 9 -23.75 42.85 20.60
N LEU A 10 -25.00 42.53 20.27
CA LEU A 10 -25.40 42.27 18.91
C LEU A 10 -25.23 43.60 18.16
N ARG A 11 -24.19 43.75 17.35
CA ARG A 11 -24.19 44.68 16.26
C ARG A 11 -25.34 44.25 15.34
N GLU A 12 -26.35 45.09 15.25
CA GLU A 12 -27.29 45.07 14.14
C GLU A 12 -26.48 45.42 12.88
N ASP A 13 -26.03 44.42 12.16
CA ASP A 13 -25.43 44.57 10.85
C ASP A 13 -26.55 44.78 9.85
N THR A 14 -26.82 46.07 9.52
CA THR A 14 -27.76 46.46 8.47
C THR A 14 -27.16 46.42 7.07
N GLY A 15 -25.98 45.83 6.90
CA GLY A 15 -25.33 45.61 5.62
C GLY A 15 -25.45 44.12 5.20
N GLY A 16 -26.12 43.83 4.10
CA GLY A 16 -26.15 42.49 3.50
C GLY A 16 -24.75 42.03 3.17
N SER A 17 -24.46 40.76 3.41
CA SER A 17 -23.21 40.11 2.99
C SER A 17 -23.47 39.12 1.86
N SER A 18 -22.53 39.02 0.91
CA SER A 18 -22.62 38.13 -0.25
C SER A 18 -21.56 37.02 -0.15
N ASN A 19 -21.95 35.77 -0.40
CA ASN A 19 -21.01 34.70 -0.58
C ASN A 19 -20.64 34.54 -2.07
N ILE A 20 -19.37 34.51 -2.38
CA ILE A 20 -18.87 34.44 -3.76
C ILE A 20 -17.84 33.33 -3.88
N LEU A 21 -18.08 32.41 -4.81
CA LEU A 21 -17.09 31.41 -5.21
C LEU A 21 -16.21 31.99 -6.32
N ILE A 22 -14.96 32.24 -6.01
CA ILE A 22 -13.92 32.67 -6.94
C ILE A 22 -13.22 31.46 -7.49
N ARG A 23 -13.08 31.38 -8.82
CA ARG A 23 -12.33 30.31 -9.51
C ARG A 23 -11.24 30.96 -10.36
N ILE A 24 -10.00 30.53 -10.17
CA ILE A 24 -8.84 31.02 -10.92
C ILE A 24 -8.15 29.82 -11.54
N THR A 25 -7.93 29.86 -12.85
CA THR A 25 -7.26 28.79 -13.60
C THR A 25 -6.22 29.38 -14.56
N GLY A 26 -5.07 28.75 -14.64
CA GLY A 26 -3.99 29.19 -15.53
C GLY A 26 -2.68 28.52 -15.22
N GLN A 27 -1.60 29.00 -15.84
CA GLN A 27 -0.27 28.50 -15.57
C GLN A 27 0.12 28.80 -14.11
N ASP A 28 0.59 27.76 -13.41
CA ASP A 28 1.08 27.93 -12.03
C ASP A 28 2.37 28.74 -11.99
N ARG A 29 2.42 29.68 -11.07
CA ARG A 29 3.60 30.50 -10.81
C ARG A 29 3.63 30.98 -9.37
N PRO A 30 4.83 31.15 -8.78
CA PRO A 30 4.98 31.66 -7.42
C PRO A 30 4.30 33.03 -7.24
N GLY A 31 3.59 33.21 -6.12
CA GLY A 31 2.97 34.48 -5.75
C GLY A 31 1.53 34.71 -6.27
N LEU A 32 0.98 33.81 -7.11
CA LEU A 32 -0.39 33.96 -7.61
C LEU A 32 -1.41 34.00 -6.48
N THR A 33 -1.41 33.02 -5.59
CA THR A 33 -2.31 32.97 -4.43
C THR A 33 -2.09 34.14 -3.50
N ALA A 34 -0.83 34.56 -3.26
CA ALA A 34 -0.51 35.74 -2.44
C ALA A 34 -1.13 37.00 -3.01
N SER A 35 -1.01 37.25 -4.31
CA SER A 35 -1.58 38.41 -4.98
C SER A 35 -3.12 38.46 -4.88
N VAL A 36 -3.77 37.29 -4.92
CA VAL A 36 -5.24 37.21 -4.71
C VAL A 36 -5.58 37.53 -3.28
N MET A 37 -4.86 36.97 -2.30
CA MET A 37 -5.10 37.23 -0.87
C MET A 37 -4.85 38.69 -0.49
N GLU A 38 -3.87 39.38 -1.07
CA GLU A 38 -3.63 40.80 -0.88
C GLU A 38 -4.82 41.65 -1.29
N ILE A 39 -5.52 41.31 -2.37
CA ILE A 39 -6.73 42.01 -2.79
C ILE A 39 -7.88 41.74 -1.82
N LEU A 40 -8.10 40.46 -1.46
CA LEU A 40 -9.17 40.09 -0.52
C LEU A 40 -9.00 40.77 0.85
N ALA A 41 -7.76 40.88 1.31
CA ALA A 41 -7.44 41.51 2.60
C ALA A 41 -7.78 43.01 2.66
N LYS A 42 -7.78 43.75 1.53
CA LYS A 42 -8.15 45.17 1.48
C LYS A 42 -9.62 45.42 1.88
N TYR A 43 -10.45 44.39 1.72
CA TYR A 43 -11.90 44.48 1.87
C TYR A 43 -12.44 43.73 3.10
N ASP A 44 -11.55 43.36 4.03
CA ASP A 44 -11.89 42.58 5.23
C ASP A 44 -12.71 41.30 4.92
N THR A 45 -12.33 40.64 3.84
CA THR A 45 -13.08 39.51 3.30
C THR A 45 -12.87 38.26 4.16
N GLN A 46 -13.93 37.61 4.58
CA GLN A 46 -13.87 36.31 5.26
C GLN A 46 -13.70 35.20 4.26
N ILE A 47 -12.68 34.34 4.47
CA ILE A 47 -12.49 33.12 3.70
C ILE A 47 -13.33 31.99 4.34
N LEU A 48 -14.32 31.47 3.61
CA LEU A 48 -15.19 30.37 4.05
C LEU A 48 -14.60 29.03 3.69
N ASP A 49 -13.97 28.93 2.52
CA ASP A 49 -13.25 27.71 2.06
C ASP A 49 -12.21 28.08 1.00
N ILE A 50 -11.17 27.22 0.88
CA ILE A 50 -10.13 27.40 -0.12
C ILE A 50 -9.60 26.01 -0.55
N GLY A 51 -9.47 25.83 -1.85
CA GLY A 51 -8.90 24.62 -2.44
C GLY A 51 -8.04 24.92 -3.65
N GLN A 52 -6.90 24.27 -3.75
CA GLN A 52 -5.98 24.38 -4.88
C GLN A 52 -5.65 22.98 -5.42
N ALA A 53 -5.65 22.85 -6.74
CA ALA A 53 -5.20 21.67 -7.43
C ALA A 53 -4.21 22.07 -8.54
N ASP A 54 -3.18 21.25 -8.72
CA ASP A 54 -2.19 21.39 -9.80
C ASP A 54 -2.17 20.11 -10.65
N ILE A 55 -2.39 20.29 -11.96
CA ILE A 55 -2.28 19.22 -12.95
C ILE A 55 -1.39 19.71 -14.08
N HIS A 56 -0.22 19.08 -14.21
CA HIS A 56 0.82 19.50 -15.17
C HIS A 56 1.20 20.96 -14.95
N SER A 57 1.50 21.84 -15.12
CA SER A 57 1.74 23.27 -14.83
C SER A 57 0.48 24.13 -14.78
N THR A 58 -0.70 23.53 -14.69
CA THR A 58 -1.96 24.26 -14.64
C THR A 58 -2.53 24.25 -13.24
N LEU A 59 -2.61 25.43 -12.63
CA LEU A 59 -3.27 25.69 -11.37
C LEU A 59 -4.78 25.81 -11.55
N SER A 60 -5.54 25.22 -10.65
CA SER A 60 -6.95 25.50 -10.41
C SER A 60 -7.14 25.87 -8.94
N LEU A 61 -7.44 27.13 -8.66
CA LEU A 61 -7.67 27.69 -7.32
C LEU A 61 -9.14 28.06 -7.18
N GLY A 62 -9.81 27.52 -6.17
CA GLY A 62 -11.16 27.86 -5.75
C GLY A 62 -11.12 28.54 -4.39
N ILE A 63 -11.79 29.66 -4.22
CA ILE A 63 -11.90 30.38 -2.95
C ILE A 63 -13.37 30.78 -2.75
N LEU A 64 -13.96 30.31 -1.67
CA LEU A 64 -15.29 30.74 -1.26
C LEU A 64 -15.14 31.83 -0.20
N ILE A 65 -15.67 33.01 -0.47
CA ILE A 65 -15.57 34.19 0.38
C ILE A 65 -16.93 34.66 0.85
N ARG A 66 -16.95 35.36 1.98
CA ARG A 66 -18.05 36.24 2.40
C ARG A 66 -17.52 37.66 2.47
N VAL A 67 -18.22 38.60 1.85
CA VAL A 67 -17.83 39.98 1.75
C VAL A 67 -19.08 40.84 1.84
N ASP A 68 -18.97 42.09 2.38
CA ASP A 68 -20.06 43.05 2.40
C ASP A 68 -20.56 43.35 1.00
N GLU A 69 -21.86 43.43 0.83
CA GLU A 69 -22.50 43.60 -0.47
C GLU A 69 -21.99 44.86 -1.22
N GLU A 70 -21.72 45.95 -0.50
CA GLU A 70 -21.14 47.20 -1.05
C GLU A 70 -19.73 46.97 -1.68
N ASN A 71 -18.96 46.05 -1.12
CA ASN A 71 -17.59 45.75 -1.55
C ASN A 71 -17.50 44.64 -2.59
N SER A 72 -18.57 43.84 -2.76
CA SER A 72 -18.57 42.65 -3.64
C SER A 72 -18.15 42.99 -5.07
N GLY A 73 -18.72 44.06 -5.65
CA GLY A 73 -18.38 44.51 -7.00
C GLY A 73 -16.94 45.03 -7.13
N ARG A 74 -16.41 45.68 -6.07
CA ARG A 74 -15.03 46.20 -6.06
C ARG A 74 -14.02 45.05 -6.01
N VAL A 75 -14.26 44.05 -5.15
CA VAL A 75 -13.44 42.85 -5.03
C VAL A 75 -13.36 42.12 -6.37
N MET A 76 -14.52 41.84 -6.99
CA MET A 76 -14.55 41.14 -8.28
C MET A 76 -13.81 41.91 -9.37
N LYS A 77 -13.96 43.24 -9.41
CA LYS A 77 -13.28 44.09 -10.39
C LYS A 77 -11.77 44.07 -10.20
N GLU A 78 -11.25 44.26 -8.98
CA GLU A 78 -9.80 44.19 -8.73
C GLU A 78 -9.22 42.80 -9.04
N LEU A 79 -9.92 41.74 -8.67
CA LEU A 79 -9.50 40.37 -8.99
C LEU A 79 -9.48 40.11 -10.52
N LEU A 80 -10.45 40.64 -11.26
CA LEU A 80 -10.50 40.51 -12.72
C LEU A 80 -9.28 41.19 -13.38
N PHE A 81 -8.96 42.43 -12.94
CA PHE A 81 -7.78 43.13 -13.44
C PHE A 81 -6.49 42.38 -13.10
N LYS A 82 -6.38 41.87 -11.86
CA LYS A 82 -5.20 41.15 -11.43
C LYS A 82 -5.06 39.83 -12.16
N ALA A 83 -6.15 39.11 -12.42
CA ALA A 83 -6.17 37.90 -13.23
C ALA A 83 -5.66 38.14 -14.67
N THR A 84 -6.09 39.28 -15.27
CA THR A 84 -5.63 39.70 -16.58
C THR A 84 -4.12 40.00 -16.59
N GLU A 85 -3.64 40.75 -15.57
CA GLU A 85 -2.22 41.04 -15.39
C GLU A 85 -1.39 39.76 -15.26
N LEU A 86 -1.90 38.79 -14.48
CA LEU A 86 -1.26 37.51 -14.25
C LEU A 86 -1.48 36.50 -15.39
N GLN A 87 -2.22 36.85 -16.43
CA GLN A 87 -2.55 35.99 -17.58
C GLN A 87 -3.23 34.66 -17.13
N VAL A 88 -4.14 34.74 -16.16
CA VAL A 88 -4.96 33.62 -15.69
C VAL A 88 -6.44 33.90 -15.92
N ASN A 89 -7.23 32.86 -16.04
CA ASN A 89 -8.68 32.99 -16.14
C ASN A 89 -9.29 33.09 -14.75
N SER A 90 -10.24 34.03 -14.58
CA SER A 90 -11.03 34.15 -13.34
C SER A 90 -12.52 33.98 -13.64
N GLY A 91 -13.24 33.37 -12.72
CA GLY A 91 -14.70 33.25 -12.77
C GLY A 91 -15.28 33.45 -11.38
N PHE A 92 -16.46 34.06 -11.33
CA PHE A 92 -17.15 34.38 -10.09
C PHE A 92 -18.55 33.78 -10.15
N ALA A 93 -18.99 33.14 -9.06
CA ALA A 93 -20.34 32.63 -8.92
C ALA A 93 -20.89 33.04 -7.54
N PRO A 94 -22.03 33.74 -7.49
CA PRO A 94 -22.71 33.99 -6.23
C PRO A 94 -23.22 32.66 -5.67
N ILE A 95 -23.16 32.50 -4.36
CA ILE A 95 -23.66 31.36 -3.60
C ILE A 95 -24.65 31.88 -2.58
N THR A 96 -25.86 31.34 -2.57
CA THR A 96 -26.85 31.76 -1.55
C THR A 96 -26.50 31.19 -0.17
N ASP A 97 -27.03 31.77 0.90
CA ASP A 97 -26.82 31.24 2.25
C ASP A 97 -27.41 29.83 2.39
N GLU A 98 -28.54 29.52 1.73
CA GLU A 98 -29.12 28.18 1.70
C GLU A 98 -28.22 27.17 1.00
N GLU A 99 -27.62 27.56 -0.12
CA GLU A 99 -26.65 26.70 -0.84
C GLU A 99 -25.40 26.45 0.01
N TYR A 100 -24.91 27.48 0.69
CA TYR A 100 -23.77 27.40 1.60
C TYR A 100 -24.07 26.46 2.78
N GLU A 101 -25.19 26.68 3.49
CA GLU A 101 -25.59 25.80 4.62
C GLU A 101 -25.84 24.35 4.19
N ALA A 102 -26.48 24.17 3.04
CA ALA A 102 -26.65 22.82 2.46
C ALA A 102 -25.31 22.17 2.13
N TRP A 103 -24.31 22.94 1.69
CA TRP A 103 -22.95 22.43 1.44
C TRP A 103 -22.22 22.10 2.75
N VAL A 104 -22.29 22.96 3.77
CA VAL A 104 -21.74 22.74 5.11
C VAL A 104 -22.35 21.49 5.74
N GLY A 105 -23.68 21.33 5.68
CA GLY A 105 -24.39 20.17 6.20
C GLY A 105 -23.97 18.85 5.53
N ARG A 106 -23.48 18.90 4.29
CA ARG A 106 -22.91 17.74 3.60
C ARG A 106 -21.51 17.38 4.07
N GLN A 107 -20.75 18.29 4.68
CA GLN A 107 -19.39 18.04 5.17
C GLN A 107 -19.35 17.02 6.32
N GLY A 108 -20.43 16.89 7.11
CA GLY A 108 -20.56 15.90 8.18
C GLY A 108 -20.84 14.47 7.74
N LYS A 109 -21.03 14.20 6.43
CA LYS A 109 -21.28 12.84 5.94
C LYS A 109 -20.05 11.96 6.03
N ASN A 110 -20.27 10.63 6.13
CA ASN A 110 -19.20 9.65 6.14
C ASN A 110 -18.33 9.78 4.89
N ARG A 111 -17.02 9.72 5.10
CA ARG A 111 -16.01 9.72 4.04
C ARG A 111 -15.42 8.34 3.86
N TYR A 112 -15.13 8.01 2.62
CA TYR A 112 -14.49 6.76 2.24
C TYR A 112 -13.39 7.02 1.23
N ILE A 113 -12.45 6.09 1.16
CA ILE A 113 -11.38 6.07 0.18
C ILE A 113 -11.51 4.80 -0.64
N LEU A 114 -11.64 4.97 -1.95
CA LEU A 114 -11.44 3.90 -2.91
C LEU A 114 -10.06 4.10 -3.55
N THR A 115 -9.20 3.12 -3.42
CA THR A 115 -7.91 3.05 -4.13
C THR A 115 -8.00 1.93 -5.15
N ILE A 116 -7.73 2.23 -6.41
CA ILE A 116 -7.58 1.25 -7.49
C ILE A 116 -6.12 1.16 -7.89
N ILE A 117 -5.64 -0.06 -8.12
CA ILE A 117 -4.25 -0.35 -8.52
C ILE A 117 -4.23 -1.38 -9.65
N GLY A 118 -3.18 -1.36 -10.45
CA GLY A 118 -2.96 -2.31 -11.53
C GLY A 118 -1.65 -2.03 -12.25
N ARG A 119 -1.24 -2.91 -13.17
CA ARG A 119 -0.07 -2.66 -14.02
C ARG A 119 -0.27 -1.41 -14.87
N HIS A 120 -1.45 -1.25 -15.46
CA HIS A 120 -1.85 -0.08 -16.23
C HIS A 120 -3.28 0.31 -15.91
N LEU A 121 -3.51 1.59 -15.59
CA LEU A 121 -4.85 2.13 -15.40
C LEU A 121 -5.16 3.10 -16.54
N ALA A 122 -6.02 2.68 -17.46
CA ALA A 122 -6.55 3.49 -18.54
C ALA A 122 -7.92 4.08 -18.18
N ALA A 123 -8.45 4.95 -19.02
CA ALA A 123 -9.78 5.54 -18.83
C ALA A 123 -10.90 4.50 -18.62
N LYS A 124 -10.75 3.31 -19.21
CA LYS A 124 -11.73 2.21 -19.10
C LYS A 124 -11.88 1.72 -17.65
N GLN A 125 -10.77 1.48 -16.94
CA GLN A 125 -10.78 1.05 -15.54
C GLN A 125 -11.30 2.16 -14.62
N ILE A 126 -10.87 3.39 -14.85
CA ILE A 126 -11.31 4.56 -14.08
C ILE A 126 -12.80 4.77 -14.29
N GLY A 127 -13.29 4.67 -15.54
CA GLY A 127 -14.70 4.80 -15.89
C GLY A 127 -15.57 3.73 -15.24
N ALA A 128 -15.14 2.47 -15.22
CA ALA A 128 -15.82 1.39 -14.54
C ALA A 128 -15.94 1.64 -13.03
N ALA A 129 -14.84 2.04 -12.37
CA ALA A 129 -14.84 2.34 -10.95
C ALA A 129 -15.74 3.54 -10.61
N THR A 130 -15.69 4.63 -11.38
CA THR A 130 -16.52 5.83 -11.14
C THR A 130 -18.00 5.55 -11.39
N LYS A 131 -18.33 4.66 -12.32
CA LYS A 131 -19.72 4.23 -12.55
C LYS A 131 -20.28 3.49 -11.33
N VAL A 132 -19.55 2.51 -10.80
CA VAL A 132 -19.95 1.79 -9.57
C VAL A 132 -20.12 2.77 -8.40
N ILE A 133 -19.19 3.73 -8.22
CA ILE A 133 -19.28 4.75 -7.18
C ILE A 133 -20.58 5.56 -7.31
N ALA A 134 -20.90 6.02 -8.53
CA ALA A 134 -22.09 6.83 -8.79
C ALA A 134 -23.40 6.04 -8.56
N GLU A 135 -23.47 4.79 -9.01
CA GLU A 135 -24.62 3.89 -8.82
C GLU A 135 -24.89 3.59 -7.34
N GLN A 136 -23.85 3.61 -6.50
CA GLN A 136 -23.96 3.47 -5.05
C GLN A 136 -24.23 4.80 -4.32
N GLY A 137 -24.50 5.88 -5.05
CA GLY A 137 -24.87 7.18 -4.49
C GLY A 137 -23.74 7.96 -3.82
N PHE A 138 -22.48 7.62 -4.11
CA PHE A 138 -21.33 8.39 -3.62
C PHE A 138 -21.01 9.56 -4.53
N ASN A 139 -20.63 10.68 -3.90
CA ASN A 139 -19.98 11.80 -4.57
C ASN A 139 -18.47 11.63 -4.51
N ILE A 140 -17.77 11.99 -5.59
CA ILE A 140 -16.31 12.01 -5.64
C ILE A 140 -15.88 13.45 -5.26
N ASP A 141 -15.20 13.58 -4.13
CA ASP A 141 -14.68 14.86 -3.64
C ASP A 141 -13.30 15.18 -4.25
N SER A 142 -12.45 14.17 -4.44
CA SER A 142 -11.15 14.33 -5.08
C SER A 142 -10.66 13.03 -5.71
N ILE A 143 -9.81 13.18 -6.71
CA ILE A 143 -9.09 12.09 -7.38
C ILE A 143 -7.60 12.39 -7.30
N LEU A 144 -6.81 11.44 -6.83
CA LEU A 144 -5.38 11.59 -6.63
C LEU A 144 -4.63 10.41 -7.22
N ARG A 145 -3.62 10.68 -8.05
CA ARG A 145 -2.67 9.66 -8.48
C ARG A 145 -1.63 9.45 -7.37
N LEU A 146 -1.43 8.21 -6.94
CA LEU A 146 -0.44 7.83 -5.92
C LEU A 146 0.86 7.34 -6.57
N SER A 147 0.78 6.62 -7.69
CA SER A 147 1.95 6.13 -8.42
C SER A 147 2.69 7.26 -9.13
N GLY A 148 3.98 7.07 -9.35
CA GLY A 148 4.81 7.94 -10.17
C GLY A 148 4.21 8.17 -11.56
N ARG A 149 4.59 9.26 -12.21
CA ARG A 149 4.19 9.53 -13.59
C ARG A 149 5.08 8.71 -14.53
N PRO A 150 4.53 7.98 -15.52
CA PRO A 150 5.34 7.27 -16.47
C PRO A 150 6.17 8.29 -17.27
N HIS A 151 7.45 8.03 -17.42
CA HIS A 151 8.24 8.73 -18.40
C HIS A 151 7.76 8.27 -19.78
N LEU A 152 7.44 9.21 -20.66
CA LEU A 152 7.21 8.90 -22.06
C LEU A 152 8.57 8.46 -22.61
N GLU A 153 8.73 7.19 -22.97
CA GLU A 153 9.87 6.74 -23.73
C GLU A 153 9.87 7.52 -25.04
N THR A 154 10.81 8.44 -25.18
CA THR A 154 11.15 8.97 -26.49
C THR A 154 11.70 7.79 -27.28
N HIS A 155 10.94 7.29 -28.25
CA HIS A 155 11.45 6.42 -29.28
C HIS A 155 12.57 7.17 -30.04
N GLN A 156 13.77 7.20 -29.48
CA GLN A 156 14.96 7.32 -30.24
C GLN A 156 15.11 5.98 -30.95
N GLN A 157 14.69 5.93 -32.21
CA GLN A 157 15.15 4.91 -33.13
C GLN A 157 16.68 5.02 -33.17
N GLU A 158 17.36 4.20 -32.37
CA GLU A 158 18.74 3.87 -32.60
C GLU A 158 18.77 3.11 -33.92
N THR A 159 18.99 3.84 -34.98
CA THR A 159 19.48 3.27 -36.26
C THR A 159 20.86 2.69 -35.94
N HIS A 160 20.90 1.42 -35.56
CA HIS A 160 22.13 0.66 -35.59
C HIS A 160 22.60 0.54 -37.04
N LEU A 161 23.37 1.52 -37.45
CA LEU A 161 24.30 1.36 -38.59
C LEU A 161 25.40 0.43 -38.10
N ASN A 162 25.29 -0.86 -38.44
CA ASN A 162 26.39 -1.80 -38.33
C ASN A 162 27.58 -1.28 -39.13
N PRO A 163 28.77 -1.04 -38.54
CA PRO A 163 29.97 -0.91 -39.30
C PRO A 163 30.41 -2.27 -39.84
N PRO A 164 30.97 -2.33 -41.07
CA PRO A 164 31.35 -3.59 -41.72
C PRO A 164 32.51 -4.26 -41.00
N CYS A 165 32.40 -5.58 -40.83
CA CYS A 165 33.45 -6.45 -40.36
C CYS A 165 34.71 -6.35 -41.19
N LEU A 166 35.81 -5.90 -40.61
CA LEU A 166 37.16 -6.15 -41.10
C LEU A 166 37.82 -7.15 -40.15
N GLY A 167 38.05 -8.33 -40.70
CA GLY A 167 38.77 -9.39 -40.02
C GLY A 167 40.24 -9.06 -39.81
N ARG A 168 40.80 -9.62 -38.75
CA ARG A 168 42.23 -10.05 -38.71
C ARG A 168 42.42 -11.17 -37.68
N GLU A 169 43.19 -12.06 -38.14
CA GLU A 169 43.59 -13.37 -37.60
C GLU A 169 44.54 -13.31 -36.37
N THR A 170 44.45 -14.38 -35.59
CA THR A 170 45.53 -15.21 -34.94
C THR A 170 46.50 -14.56 -33.96
N ASN A 171 46.61 -15.10 -32.74
CA ASN A 171 47.62 -16.06 -32.28
C ASN A 171 47.53 -16.33 -30.79
N SER A 172 47.36 -17.57 -30.46
CA SER A 172 48.02 -18.51 -29.56
C SER A 172 48.81 -18.02 -28.35
N ALA A 173 48.60 -18.73 -27.30
CA ALA A 173 49.55 -19.45 -26.43
C ALA A 173 49.54 -19.08 -24.91
N GLU A 174 49.37 -20.14 -24.17
CA GLU A 174 50.09 -20.62 -22.96
C GLU A 174 49.66 -20.12 -21.57
N SER A 175 49.04 -21.06 -20.92
CA SER A 175 49.34 -21.70 -19.61
C SER A 175 50.05 -20.88 -18.53
N ASN A 176 49.47 -20.86 -17.34
CA ASN A 176 50.20 -21.36 -16.16
C ASN A 176 49.27 -21.67 -14.95
N ASN A 177 49.38 -22.92 -14.54
CA ASN A 177 48.95 -23.51 -13.31
C ASN A 177 49.75 -22.95 -12.13
N LYS A 178 49.08 -22.53 -11.04
CA LYS A 178 49.69 -22.65 -9.71
C LYS A 178 48.62 -22.96 -8.67
N LYS A 179 48.70 -24.21 -8.18
CA LYS A 179 48.18 -24.65 -6.89
C LYS A 179 48.81 -23.84 -5.78
N PHE A 180 48.03 -23.43 -4.78
CA PHE A 180 48.55 -23.30 -3.42
C PHE A 180 47.53 -23.78 -2.39
N SER A 181 48.09 -24.50 -1.43
CA SER A 181 47.52 -25.34 -0.40
C SER A 181 46.89 -24.55 0.75
N LEU A 182 45.96 -25.26 1.44
CA LEU A 182 45.38 -24.94 2.75
C LEU A 182 46.43 -24.59 3.83
N ASN A 183 46.06 -23.58 4.67
CA ASN A 183 46.40 -23.66 6.09
C ASN A 183 45.20 -23.22 6.93
N ARG A 184 44.87 -24.02 7.92
CA ARG A 184 43.97 -23.80 9.04
C ARG A 184 44.69 -22.89 10.04
N GLU A 185 43.93 -21.97 10.62
CA GLU A 185 43.96 -21.39 11.94
C GLU A 185 43.60 -19.92 11.85
N ASP A 186 42.36 -19.57 12.35
CA ASP A 186 42.15 -18.68 13.45
C ASP A 186 40.66 -18.45 13.70
N LEU A 187 40.22 -18.96 14.82
CA LEU A 187 38.98 -18.59 15.49
C LEU A 187 39.21 -17.27 16.23
N GLY A 188 38.59 -16.20 15.77
CA GLY A 188 38.65 -14.90 16.47
C GLY A 188 37.65 -13.94 15.83
N GLY A 189 36.55 -13.68 16.54
CA GLY A 189 35.45 -12.86 16.06
C GLY A 189 35.77 -11.40 15.85
N SER A 190 35.23 -10.84 14.81
CA SER A 190 34.82 -9.44 14.73
C SER A 190 33.76 -9.34 13.65
N LEU A 191 32.71 -8.57 13.98
CA LEU A 191 31.60 -8.24 13.09
C LEU A 191 32.12 -7.66 11.77
N PRO A 192 31.67 -8.08 10.60
CA PRO A 192 32.06 -7.41 9.36
C PRO A 192 31.38 -6.06 9.24
N ASN A 193 32.20 -5.07 8.94
CA ASN A 193 31.84 -3.70 8.61
C ASN A 193 30.81 -3.63 7.50
N ARG A 194 29.93 -2.63 7.63
CA ARG A 194 28.90 -2.20 6.67
C ARG A 194 29.51 -1.61 5.37
N GLU A 195 30.24 -2.37 4.60
CA GLU A 195 30.67 -1.91 3.27
C GLU A 195 30.53 -3.07 2.26
N GLY A 196 29.52 -2.96 1.39
CA GLY A 196 29.38 -3.89 0.28
C GLY A 196 27.95 -4.19 -0.18
N TRP A 197 26.97 -3.39 0.19
CA TRP A 197 25.64 -3.47 -0.44
C TRP A 197 25.62 -2.48 -1.61
N GLY A 198 25.74 -3.03 -2.82
CA GLY A 198 25.53 -2.25 -4.04
C GLY A 198 24.15 -1.60 -3.98
N GLY A 199 24.15 -0.28 -3.76
CA GLY A 199 22.95 0.52 -3.69
C GLY A 199 22.17 0.44 -4.99
N SER A 200 21.20 -0.45 -5.07
CA SER A 200 20.04 -0.29 -5.95
C SER A 200 19.40 1.02 -5.55
N ARG A 201 19.37 1.98 -6.46
CA ARG A 201 18.74 3.30 -6.22
C ARG A 201 17.30 3.07 -5.79
N VAL A 202 16.99 3.35 -4.53
CA VAL A 202 15.65 3.37 -3.95
C VAL A 202 14.91 4.62 -4.48
N GLY A 203 14.74 4.73 -5.75
CA GLY A 203 14.14 5.88 -6.43
C GLY A 203 13.36 5.48 -7.68
N GLY A 204 13.14 4.18 -7.90
CA GLY A 204 12.27 3.70 -8.97
C GLY A 204 10.81 3.77 -8.52
N SER A 205 9.97 4.55 -9.19
CA SER A 205 8.54 4.23 -9.33
C SER A 205 8.42 2.72 -9.48
N LEU A 206 7.39 2.09 -8.88
CA LEU A 206 6.99 0.71 -9.19
C LEU A 206 7.00 0.58 -10.72
N ALA A 207 8.06 0.04 -11.30
CA ALA A 207 8.20 -0.02 -12.73
C ALA A 207 7.00 -0.78 -13.31
N GLY A 208 6.08 -0.05 -13.97
CA GLY A 208 4.87 -0.60 -14.56
C GLY A 208 3.66 -0.74 -13.64
N SER A 209 3.57 -0.04 -12.50
CA SER A 209 2.32 0.00 -11.73
C SER A 209 1.66 1.37 -11.75
N SER A 210 0.32 1.38 -11.68
CA SER A 210 -0.50 2.58 -11.62
C SER A 210 -1.43 2.51 -10.42
N SER A 211 -1.60 3.63 -9.71
CA SER A 211 -2.52 3.73 -8.58
C SER A 211 -3.24 5.07 -8.57
N ILE A 212 -4.57 5.00 -8.37
CA ILE A 212 -5.45 6.17 -8.28
C ILE A 212 -6.32 6.02 -7.03
N GLN A 213 -6.41 7.08 -6.25
CA GLN A 213 -7.23 7.18 -5.06
C GLN A 213 -8.38 8.16 -5.29
N PHE A 214 -9.58 7.75 -4.93
CA PHE A 214 -10.79 8.57 -4.89
C PHE A 214 -11.18 8.84 -3.44
N SER A 215 -11.37 10.11 -3.10
CA SER A 215 -12.03 10.48 -1.86
C SER A 215 -13.54 10.61 -2.12
N LEU A 216 -14.32 9.85 -1.37
CA LEU A 216 -15.75 9.68 -1.58
C LEU A 216 -16.54 10.19 -0.39
N ARG A 217 -17.70 10.78 -0.65
CA ARG A 217 -18.64 11.23 0.35
C ARG A 217 -20.02 10.64 0.07
N GLY A 218 -20.61 10.01 1.07
CA GLY A 218 -21.93 9.43 0.92
C GLY A 218 -22.32 8.54 2.08
N LYS A 219 -23.50 7.96 2.00
CA LYS A 219 -23.98 6.93 2.93
C LYS A 219 -23.78 5.59 2.27
N LEU A 220 -23.01 4.73 2.90
CA LEU A 220 -22.90 3.32 2.47
C LEU A 220 -24.14 2.59 2.97
N GLU A 221 -25.01 2.20 2.06
CA GLU A 221 -26.24 1.48 2.40
C GLU A 221 -25.95 -0.01 2.60
N ASP A 222 -25.33 -0.65 1.64
CA ASP A 222 -24.91 -2.04 1.72
C ASP A 222 -23.49 -2.23 1.22
N ARG A 223 -22.60 -2.62 2.15
CA ARG A 223 -21.21 -2.88 1.83
C ARG A 223 -21.01 -4.09 0.94
N SER A 224 -21.86 -5.10 1.07
CA SER A 224 -21.73 -6.35 0.32
C SER A 224 -22.02 -6.14 -1.16
N VAL A 225 -23.03 -5.32 -1.48
CA VAL A 225 -23.37 -4.97 -2.86
C VAL A 225 -22.25 -4.18 -3.51
N LEU A 226 -21.74 -3.14 -2.85
CA LEU A 226 -20.60 -2.37 -3.36
C LEU A 226 -19.38 -3.27 -3.60
N GLN A 227 -19.05 -4.13 -2.64
CA GLN A 227 -17.93 -5.04 -2.75
C GLN A 227 -18.09 -6.01 -3.91
N HIS A 228 -19.27 -6.57 -4.10
CA HIS A 228 -19.57 -7.46 -5.23
C HIS A 228 -19.34 -6.77 -6.59
N GLU A 229 -19.85 -5.55 -6.76
CA GLU A 229 -19.65 -4.78 -8.00
C GLU A 229 -18.19 -4.40 -8.23
N LEU A 230 -17.47 -4.00 -7.17
CA LEU A 230 -16.03 -3.73 -7.27
C LEU A 230 -15.22 -4.98 -7.64
N MET A 231 -15.56 -6.15 -7.08
CA MET A 231 -14.91 -7.42 -7.42
C MET A 231 -15.17 -7.82 -8.87
N LYS A 232 -16.39 -7.60 -9.37
CA LYS A 232 -16.75 -7.89 -10.76
C LYS A 232 -15.88 -7.07 -11.73
N ILE A 233 -15.79 -5.75 -11.53
CA ILE A 233 -14.96 -4.89 -12.38
C ILE A 233 -13.46 -5.15 -12.18
N SER A 234 -13.04 -5.54 -10.98
CA SER A 234 -11.66 -5.96 -10.68
C SER A 234 -11.24 -7.13 -11.56
N SER A 235 -12.07 -8.17 -11.63
CA SER A 235 -11.82 -9.33 -12.48
C SER A 235 -11.94 -9.04 -13.98
N GLU A 236 -12.88 -8.17 -14.39
CA GLU A 236 -13.11 -7.84 -15.81
C GLU A 236 -11.97 -6.98 -16.38
N PHE A 237 -11.41 -6.09 -15.57
CA PHE A 237 -10.46 -5.07 -16.03
C PHE A 237 -9.02 -5.25 -15.54
N ASP A 238 -8.70 -6.40 -14.94
CA ASP A 238 -7.37 -6.72 -14.41
C ASP A 238 -6.81 -5.60 -13.52
N MET A 239 -7.56 -5.24 -12.49
CA MET A 239 -7.19 -4.25 -11.50
C MET A 239 -7.61 -4.69 -10.10
N ASP A 240 -6.91 -4.24 -9.09
CA ASP A 240 -7.26 -4.47 -7.69
C ASP A 240 -7.82 -3.20 -7.04
N PHE A 241 -8.50 -3.38 -5.92
CA PHE A 241 -9.08 -2.25 -5.21
C PHE A 241 -9.00 -2.40 -3.69
N SER A 242 -9.04 -1.24 -3.01
CA SER A 242 -9.25 -1.14 -1.58
C SER A 242 -10.32 -0.09 -1.29
N PHE A 243 -11.38 -0.49 -0.58
CA PHE A 243 -12.43 0.42 -0.13
C PHE A 243 -12.41 0.53 1.39
N GLN A 244 -12.00 1.68 1.91
CA GLN A 244 -11.77 1.94 3.32
C GLN A 244 -12.60 3.14 3.80
N ARG A 245 -12.97 3.15 5.09
CA ARG A 245 -13.47 4.36 5.74
C ARG A 245 -12.32 5.35 5.89
N ASP A 246 -12.55 6.62 5.58
CA ASP A 246 -11.56 7.69 5.79
C ASP A 246 -11.68 8.20 7.23
N ASP A 247 -11.10 7.47 8.16
CA ASP A 247 -11.04 7.81 9.56
C ASP A 247 -9.59 8.00 10.03
N MET A 248 -9.44 8.42 11.30
CA MET A 248 -8.13 8.67 11.88
C MET A 248 -7.22 7.43 11.85
N PHE A 249 -7.77 6.22 12.00
CA PHE A 249 -7.00 4.98 12.08
C PHE A 249 -6.40 4.59 10.73
N ARG A 250 -7.02 4.95 9.61
CA ARG A 250 -6.50 4.66 8.28
C ARG A 250 -5.08 5.19 8.09
N ARG A 251 -4.79 6.39 8.60
CA ARG A 251 -3.47 7.06 8.48
C ARG A 251 -2.52 6.75 9.63
N MET A 252 -2.98 6.04 10.65
CA MET A 252 -2.24 5.78 11.88
C MET A 252 -2.01 4.28 12.11
N ARG A 253 -1.85 3.52 11.03
CA ARG A 253 -1.53 2.09 11.15
C ARG A 253 -0.12 1.93 11.69
N ARG A 254 0.08 0.89 12.52
CA ARG A 254 1.32 0.71 13.31
C ARG A 254 1.86 -0.70 13.30
N LEU A 255 1.01 -1.71 13.10
CA LEU A 255 1.39 -3.11 13.10
C LEU A 255 0.94 -3.77 11.81
N ILE A 256 1.84 -4.51 11.17
CA ILE A 256 1.54 -5.32 10.00
C ILE A 256 2.01 -6.75 10.23
N CYS A 257 1.12 -7.70 9.99
CA CYS A 257 1.39 -9.13 10.07
C CYS A 257 1.26 -9.76 8.69
N PHE A 258 2.25 -10.55 8.31
CA PHE A 258 2.30 -11.27 7.04
C PHE A 258 2.25 -12.77 7.28
N ASP A 259 1.59 -13.50 6.38
CA ASP A 259 1.97 -14.87 6.14
C ASP A 259 3.34 -14.92 5.44
N MET A 260 4.00 -16.06 5.46
CA MET A 260 5.32 -16.25 4.87
C MET A 260 5.23 -16.93 3.51
N ASP A 261 4.80 -18.18 3.52
CA ASP A 261 4.74 -19.02 2.33
C ASP A 261 3.69 -18.46 1.36
N SER A 262 3.99 -18.42 0.08
CA SER A 262 3.16 -17.84 -0.98
C SER A 262 2.77 -16.35 -0.79
N THR A 263 3.27 -15.69 0.26
CA THR A 263 3.05 -14.25 0.55
C THR A 263 4.36 -13.46 0.53
N LEU A 264 5.29 -13.68 1.47
CA LEU A 264 6.60 -13.02 1.48
C LEU A 264 7.60 -13.70 0.55
N ILE A 265 7.42 -14.99 0.32
CA ILE A 265 8.18 -15.83 -0.61
C ILE A 265 7.23 -16.54 -1.57
N GLN A 266 7.72 -16.84 -2.79
CA GLN A 266 6.91 -17.42 -3.86
C GLN A 266 6.93 -18.96 -3.86
N THR A 267 7.10 -19.59 -2.69
CA THR A 267 7.15 -21.04 -2.52
C THR A 267 6.54 -21.45 -1.18
N GLU A 268 6.26 -22.75 -1.06
CA GLU A 268 5.91 -23.43 0.19
C GLU A 268 7.15 -24.11 0.75
N CYS A 269 7.64 -23.69 1.91
CA CYS A 269 8.86 -24.25 2.51
C CYS A 269 8.80 -25.76 2.74
N ILE A 270 7.61 -26.28 3.06
CA ILE A 270 7.42 -27.73 3.27
C ILE A 270 7.59 -28.51 1.98
N ASP A 271 7.17 -27.96 0.83
CA ASP A 271 7.32 -28.61 -0.47
C ASP A 271 8.78 -28.63 -0.90
N GLU A 272 9.55 -27.56 -0.66
CA GLU A 272 10.98 -27.51 -0.90
C GLU A 272 11.73 -28.56 -0.08
N LEU A 273 11.40 -28.70 1.21
CA LEU A 273 11.98 -29.74 2.07
C LEU A 273 11.60 -31.14 1.59
N ALA A 274 10.35 -31.34 1.17
CA ALA A 274 9.86 -32.63 0.68
C ALA A 274 10.58 -33.07 -0.63
N ILE A 275 10.83 -32.13 -1.53
CA ILE A 275 11.60 -32.38 -2.75
C ILE A 275 13.02 -32.89 -2.41
N ARG A 276 13.70 -32.17 -1.47
CA ARG A 276 15.04 -32.54 -1.02
C ARG A 276 15.07 -33.87 -0.25
N ALA A 277 13.98 -34.24 0.43
CA ALA A 277 13.81 -35.52 1.11
C ALA A 277 13.40 -36.66 0.16
N GLY A 278 13.06 -36.37 -1.12
CA GLY A 278 12.57 -37.37 -2.09
C GLY A 278 11.13 -37.84 -1.82
N VAL A 279 10.34 -37.05 -1.07
CA VAL A 279 8.94 -37.37 -0.68
C VAL A 279 7.91 -36.38 -1.21
N GLY A 280 8.27 -35.59 -2.21
CA GLY A 280 7.43 -34.52 -2.76
C GLY A 280 6.03 -34.98 -3.17
N ASP A 281 5.92 -36.11 -3.91
CA ASP A 281 4.62 -36.65 -4.34
C ASP A 281 3.73 -37.05 -3.17
N GLN A 282 4.30 -37.57 -2.08
CA GLN A 282 3.56 -37.99 -0.89
C GLN A 282 3.03 -36.75 -0.14
N VAL A 283 3.87 -35.72 0.01
CA VAL A 283 3.48 -34.43 0.64
C VAL A 283 2.37 -33.77 -0.17
N LYS A 284 2.50 -33.75 -1.49
CA LYS A 284 1.49 -33.20 -2.40
C LYS A 284 0.13 -33.91 -2.26
N ALA A 285 0.12 -35.24 -2.21
CA ALA A 285 -1.10 -36.02 -2.03
C ALA A 285 -1.82 -35.70 -0.70
N ILE A 286 -1.05 -35.50 0.39
CA ILE A 286 -1.61 -35.10 1.70
C ILE A 286 -2.19 -33.67 1.63
N THR A 287 -1.47 -32.76 0.97
CA THR A 287 -1.92 -31.37 0.77
C THR A 287 -3.24 -31.33 0.00
N GLU A 288 -3.36 -32.09 -1.09
CA GLU A 288 -4.59 -32.20 -1.88
C GLU A 288 -5.75 -32.77 -1.07
N SER A 289 -5.52 -33.78 -0.23
CA SER A 289 -6.54 -34.36 0.69
C SER A 289 -7.04 -33.30 1.68
N ALA A 290 -6.15 -32.49 2.27
CA ALA A 290 -6.53 -31.37 3.14
C ALA A 290 -7.32 -30.30 2.39
N MET A 291 -6.94 -29.97 1.15
CA MET A 291 -7.67 -29.00 0.32
C MET A 291 -9.08 -29.47 -0.05
N ARG A 292 -9.30 -30.77 -0.16
CA ARG A 292 -10.65 -31.37 -0.34
C ARG A 292 -11.44 -31.43 0.96
N GLY A 293 -10.82 -31.12 2.12
CA GLY A 293 -11.46 -31.17 3.43
C GLY A 293 -11.59 -32.58 4.02
N GLU A 294 -10.84 -33.55 3.50
CA GLU A 294 -10.83 -34.94 3.98
C GLU A 294 -10.07 -35.09 5.30
N ILE A 295 -9.09 -34.23 5.54
CA ILE A 295 -8.30 -34.12 6.77
C ILE A 295 -8.19 -32.63 7.17
N ASP A 296 -8.03 -32.38 8.47
CA ASP A 296 -7.85 -31.02 8.97
C ASP A 296 -6.39 -30.53 8.79
N PHE A 297 -6.17 -29.24 9.06
CA PHE A 297 -4.85 -28.63 8.92
C PHE A 297 -3.81 -29.28 9.83
N LYS A 298 -4.14 -29.55 11.08
CA LYS A 298 -3.21 -30.12 12.08
C LYS A 298 -2.80 -31.53 11.71
N GLU A 299 -3.74 -32.35 11.28
CA GLU A 299 -3.48 -33.70 10.81
C GLU A 299 -2.62 -33.68 9.53
N SER A 300 -2.98 -32.83 8.55
CA SER A 300 -2.20 -32.65 7.33
C SER A 300 -0.76 -32.20 7.63
N PHE A 301 -0.60 -31.19 8.49
CA PHE A 301 0.71 -30.69 8.90
C PHE A 301 1.57 -31.81 9.54
N THR A 302 0.99 -32.51 10.54
CA THR A 302 1.68 -33.60 11.24
C THR A 302 2.13 -34.72 10.29
N ARG A 303 1.26 -35.15 9.38
CA ARG A 303 1.57 -36.21 8.41
C ARG A 303 2.69 -35.78 7.45
N ARG A 304 2.67 -34.54 6.97
CA ARG A 304 3.70 -33.99 6.06
C ARG A 304 5.04 -33.86 6.75
N VAL A 305 5.09 -33.34 7.98
CA VAL A 305 6.32 -33.22 8.78
C VAL A 305 6.93 -34.62 9.07
N ALA A 306 6.09 -35.62 9.36
CA ALA A 306 6.58 -36.98 9.62
C ALA A 306 7.37 -37.58 8.44
N LEU A 307 7.03 -37.18 7.21
CA LEU A 307 7.75 -37.64 6.01
C LEU A 307 9.16 -37.03 5.87
N LEU A 308 9.46 -35.93 6.57
CA LEU A 308 10.78 -35.28 6.54
C LEU A 308 11.81 -35.93 7.47
N LYS A 309 11.45 -37.03 8.17
CA LYS A 309 12.32 -37.72 9.12
C LYS A 309 13.63 -38.14 8.45
N GLY A 310 14.75 -37.82 9.10
CA GLY A 310 16.10 -38.15 8.66
C GLY A 310 16.72 -37.15 7.69
N LEU A 311 16.01 -36.12 7.26
CA LEU A 311 16.55 -35.04 6.43
C LEU A 311 17.57 -34.22 7.23
N ASP A 312 18.74 -33.98 6.67
CA ASP A 312 19.81 -33.20 7.27
C ASP A 312 19.41 -31.69 7.34
N VAL A 313 19.65 -31.08 8.50
CA VAL A 313 19.29 -29.69 8.73
C VAL A 313 20.02 -28.69 7.82
N SER A 314 21.19 -29.07 7.27
CA SER A 314 21.93 -28.23 6.33
C SER A 314 21.15 -27.91 5.06
N VAL A 315 20.19 -28.76 4.69
CA VAL A 315 19.28 -28.52 3.57
C VAL A 315 18.41 -27.27 3.80
N MET A 316 18.02 -27.01 5.05
CA MET A 316 17.23 -25.81 5.39
C MET A 316 18.02 -24.52 5.11
N LYS A 317 19.34 -24.55 5.33
CA LYS A 317 20.21 -23.42 5.02
C LYS A 317 20.29 -23.17 3.52
N ASP A 318 20.49 -24.21 2.73
CA ASP A 318 20.55 -24.09 1.27
C ASP A 318 19.23 -23.52 0.70
N ILE A 319 18.08 -24.03 1.17
CA ILE A 319 16.77 -23.50 0.76
C ILE A 319 16.63 -22.03 1.16
N ALA A 320 16.98 -21.66 2.40
CA ALA A 320 16.83 -20.29 2.91
C ALA A 320 17.65 -19.27 2.10
N GLU A 321 18.88 -19.65 1.69
CA GLU A 321 19.75 -18.79 0.88
C GLU A 321 19.23 -18.56 -0.55
N HIS A 322 18.34 -19.44 -1.04
CA HIS A 322 17.78 -19.41 -2.40
C HIS A 322 16.26 -19.14 -2.43
N LEU A 323 15.65 -18.68 -1.33
CA LEU A 323 14.21 -18.39 -1.27
C LEU A 323 13.83 -17.38 -2.34
N PRO A 324 12.81 -17.67 -3.18
CA PRO A 324 12.30 -16.72 -4.16
C PRO A 324 11.46 -15.64 -3.46
N ILE A 325 12.04 -14.47 -3.28
CA ILE A 325 11.40 -13.34 -2.62
C ILE A 325 10.28 -12.80 -3.50
N THR A 326 9.12 -12.50 -2.91
CA THR A 326 7.98 -11.93 -3.62
C THR A 326 8.30 -10.53 -4.16
N GLU A 327 7.85 -10.25 -5.40
CA GLU A 327 7.99 -8.93 -6.03
C GLU A 327 7.53 -7.82 -5.09
N GLY A 328 8.38 -6.80 -4.91
CA GLY A 328 8.07 -5.63 -4.08
C GLY A 328 8.26 -5.82 -2.56
N ALA A 329 8.56 -7.03 -2.06
CA ALA A 329 8.71 -7.29 -0.64
C ALA A 329 9.87 -6.48 -0.01
N ASP A 330 11.04 -6.45 -0.64
CA ASP A 330 12.20 -5.70 -0.13
C ASP A 330 11.87 -4.20 0.03
N ARG A 331 11.23 -3.60 -0.99
CA ARG A 331 10.80 -2.19 -0.95
C ARG A 331 9.75 -1.95 0.13
N LEU A 332 8.76 -2.83 0.24
CA LEU A 332 7.72 -2.73 1.27
C LEU A 332 8.33 -2.73 2.66
N MET A 333 9.21 -3.70 2.95
CA MET A 333 9.86 -3.83 4.26
C MET A 333 10.70 -2.61 4.61
N GLU A 334 11.48 -2.09 3.67
CA GLU A 334 12.27 -0.87 3.87
C GLU A 334 11.39 0.32 4.24
N VAL A 335 10.34 0.58 3.48
CA VAL A 335 9.42 1.71 3.73
C VAL A 335 8.71 1.55 5.07
N LEU A 336 8.20 0.36 5.39
CA LEU A 336 7.52 0.11 6.66
C LEU A 336 8.45 0.35 7.85
N LYS A 337 9.69 -0.11 7.79
CA LYS A 337 10.70 0.12 8.84
C LYS A 337 11.03 1.60 8.98
N ARG A 338 11.26 2.33 7.88
CA ARG A 338 11.48 3.78 7.89
C ARG A 338 10.31 4.54 8.52
N CYS A 339 9.08 4.07 8.32
CA CYS A 339 7.87 4.66 8.89
C CYS A 339 7.58 4.20 10.33
N GLY A 340 8.43 3.36 10.93
CA GLY A 340 8.28 2.90 12.31
C GLY A 340 7.17 1.87 12.52
N TYR A 341 6.79 1.14 11.49
CA TYR A 341 5.85 0.02 11.66
C TYR A 341 6.50 -1.12 12.43
N LYS A 342 5.70 -1.78 13.27
CA LYS A 342 6.01 -3.10 13.80
C LYS A 342 5.61 -4.14 12.77
N ILE A 343 6.51 -5.06 12.49
CA ILE A 343 6.34 -6.07 11.44
C ILE A 343 6.42 -7.45 12.06
N ALA A 344 5.46 -8.31 11.75
CA ALA A 344 5.40 -9.68 12.22
C ALA A 344 5.23 -10.67 11.07
N ILE A 345 5.85 -11.84 11.18
CA ILE A 345 5.56 -13.04 10.39
C ILE A 345 4.72 -13.96 11.27
N LEU A 346 3.53 -14.36 10.77
CA LEU A 346 2.62 -15.32 11.40
C LEU A 346 2.35 -16.43 10.40
N SER A 347 3.11 -17.53 10.46
CA SER A 347 3.13 -18.55 9.39
C SER A 347 2.80 -19.95 9.88
N GLY A 348 2.08 -20.69 9.04
CA GLY A 348 1.93 -22.14 9.16
C GLY A 348 3.17 -22.93 8.69
N GLY A 349 4.18 -22.23 8.13
CA GLY A 349 5.47 -22.78 7.76
C GLY A 349 6.42 -22.95 8.95
N PHE A 350 7.72 -22.79 8.73
CA PHE A 350 8.74 -23.15 9.74
C PHE A 350 9.53 -21.95 10.24
N THR A 351 9.80 -21.95 11.55
CA THR A 351 10.53 -20.90 12.27
C THR A 351 11.88 -20.58 11.64
N TYR A 352 12.62 -21.59 11.19
CA TYR A 352 13.93 -21.42 10.58
C TYR A 352 13.93 -20.41 9.41
N PHE A 353 12.96 -20.54 8.51
CA PHE A 353 12.82 -19.64 7.36
C PHE A 353 12.30 -18.26 7.76
N GLY A 354 11.38 -18.22 8.72
CA GLY A 354 10.90 -16.96 9.29
C GLY A 354 12.03 -16.16 9.94
N GLU A 355 12.93 -16.80 10.70
CA GLU A 355 14.10 -16.16 11.30
C GLU A 355 15.14 -15.72 10.26
N TYR A 356 15.28 -16.47 9.17
CA TYR A 356 16.12 -16.04 8.04
C TYR A 356 15.60 -14.72 7.45
N LEU A 357 14.30 -14.61 7.19
CA LEU A 357 13.65 -13.39 6.70
C LEU A 357 13.69 -12.27 7.76
N GLN A 358 13.56 -12.63 9.05
CA GLN A 358 13.71 -11.69 10.16
C GLN A 358 15.08 -11.00 10.14
N ARG A 359 16.14 -11.77 9.98
CA ARG A 359 17.50 -11.22 9.87
C ARG A 359 17.68 -10.37 8.62
N ARG A 360 17.08 -10.78 7.50
CA ARG A 360 17.14 -10.04 6.23
C ARG A 360 16.51 -8.65 6.34
N TRP A 361 15.32 -8.55 6.93
CA TRP A 361 14.51 -7.31 6.92
C TRP A 361 14.40 -6.62 8.28
N GLY A 362 14.96 -7.17 9.33
CA GLY A 362 14.83 -6.63 10.69
C GLY A 362 13.40 -6.69 11.21
N ILE A 363 12.68 -7.79 10.96
CA ILE A 363 11.29 -8.02 11.40
C ILE A 363 11.25 -8.12 12.91
N ASP A 364 10.20 -7.57 13.55
CA ASP A 364 10.11 -7.49 15.01
C ASP A 364 9.66 -8.82 15.64
N TYR A 365 8.76 -9.56 14.99
CA TYR A 365 8.17 -10.80 15.53
C TYR A 365 8.12 -11.91 14.47
N VAL A 366 8.44 -13.14 14.88
CA VAL A 366 8.26 -14.35 14.06
C VAL A 366 7.57 -15.40 14.90
N TYR A 367 6.46 -15.90 14.41
CA TYR A 367 5.73 -17.03 14.96
C TYR A 367 5.42 -18.01 13.84
N ALA A 368 6.04 -19.19 13.91
CA ALA A 368 5.87 -20.27 12.97
C ALA A 368 6.09 -21.62 13.70
N ASN A 369 6.02 -22.74 13.00
CA ASN A 369 6.19 -24.05 13.60
C ASN A 369 7.67 -24.42 13.68
N GLU A 370 8.10 -24.94 14.81
CA GLU A 370 9.48 -25.38 15.03
C GLU A 370 9.61 -26.85 14.73
N LEU A 371 10.56 -27.22 13.85
CA LEU A 371 10.89 -28.62 13.57
C LEU A 371 11.82 -29.15 14.65
N GLU A 372 11.56 -30.37 15.14
CA GLU A 372 12.43 -31.05 16.08
C GLU A 372 13.63 -31.64 15.36
N ILE A 373 14.83 -31.36 15.88
CA ILE A 373 16.12 -31.80 15.34
C ILE A 373 16.78 -32.69 16.38
N ASP A 374 17.35 -33.83 15.95
CA ASP A 374 18.08 -34.74 16.82
C ASP A 374 19.55 -34.31 17.04
N GLU A 375 20.26 -35.07 17.89
CA GLU A 375 21.66 -34.79 18.22
C GLU A 375 22.61 -34.93 17.02
N GLU A 376 22.19 -35.66 15.96
CA GLU A 376 22.95 -35.83 14.74
C GLU A 376 22.71 -34.72 13.72
N GLY A 377 21.85 -33.72 14.03
CA GLY A 377 21.51 -32.65 13.11
C GLY A 377 20.52 -33.06 12.03
N LYS A 378 19.66 -34.02 12.31
CA LYS A 378 18.60 -34.47 11.39
C LYS A 378 17.23 -34.20 11.92
N LEU A 379 16.27 -34.00 11.03
CA LEU A 379 14.87 -33.85 11.38
C LEU A 379 14.32 -35.16 11.94
N THR A 380 13.67 -35.10 13.10
CA THR A 380 13.04 -36.28 13.72
C THR A 380 11.74 -36.71 13.06
N GLY A 381 11.13 -35.82 12.22
CA GLY A 381 9.79 -35.96 11.68
C GLY A 381 8.71 -35.48 12.67
N ARG A 382 9.10 -34.74 13.70
CA ARG A 382 8.20 -34.12 14.69
C ARG A 382 8.39 -32.61 14.74
N TYR A 383 7.50 -31.93 15.43
CA TYR A 383 7.55 -30.50 15.67
C TYR A 383 7.45 -30.21 17.16
N VAL A 384 7.85 -29.01 17.59
CA VAL A 384 7.85 -28.57 18.98
C VAL A 384 6.73 -27.54 19.19
N GLY A 385 5.98 -27.67 20.30
CA GLY A 385 4.97 -26.72 20.71
C GLY A 385 3.63 -26.85 19.99
N GLU A 386 2.86 -25.75 20.00
CA GLU A 386 1.55 -25.67 19.35
C GLU A 386 1.65 -25.28 17.89
N ILE A 387 0.84 -25.93 17.04
CA ILE A 387 0.78 -25.62 15.61
C ILE A 387 0.19 -24.22 15.40
N VAL A 388 0.86 -23.42 14.58
CA VAL A 388 0.37 -22.11 14.15
C VAL A 388 -0.61 -22.31 12.99
N ASP A 389 -1.87 -22.52 13.34
CA ASP A 389 -2.99 -22.59 12.40
C ASP A 389 -3.65 -21.20 12.22
N GLY A 390 -4.73 -21.13 11.42
CA GLY A 390 -5.41 -19.87 11.12
C GLY A 390 -6.01 -19.18 12.36
N HIS A 391 -6.50 -19.93 13.34
CA HIS A 391 -6.99 -19.35 14.58
C HIS A 391 -5.85 -18.79 15.41
N ARG A 392 -4.74 -19.54 15.48
CA ARG A 392 -3.54 -19.11 16.19
C ARG A 392 -2.93 -17.85 15.60
N LYS A 393 -2.91 -17.71 14.25
CA LYS A 393 -2.50 -16.46 13.59
C LYS A 393 -3.34 -15.26 14.06
N ALA A 394 -4.67 -15.41 14.15
CA ALA A 394 -5.55 -14.33 14.61
C ALA A 394 -5.34 -13.99 16.10
N GLU A 395 -5.08 -14.98 16.96
CA GLU A 395 -4.73 -14.77 18.37
C GLU A 395 -3.39 -14.04 18.52
N LEU A 396 -2.37 -14.47 17.76
CA LEU A 396 -1.05 -13.85 17.76
C LEU A 396 -1.10 -12.40 17.30
N LEU A 397 -1.87 -12.08 16.25
CA LEU A 397 -2.10 -10.70 15.84
C LEU A 397 -2.65 -9.85 16.99
N LYS A 398 -3.66 -10.35 17.71
CA LYS A 398 -4.26 -9.65 18.85
C LYS A 398 -3.26 -9.49 20.00
N LEU A 399 -2.49 -10.54 20.29
CA LEU A 399 -1.47 -10.54 21.34
C LEU A 399 -0.38 -9.49 21.04
N ILE A 400 0.16 -9.47 19.81
CA ILE A 400 1.18 -8.49 19.42
C ILE A 400 0.60 -7.08 19.48
N ALA A 401 -0.63 -6.87 18.99
CA ALA A 401 -1.29 -5.58 19.08
C ALA A 401 -1.42 -5.10 20.55
N GLN A 402 -1.75 -6.00 21.47
CA GLN A 402 -1.82 -5.70 22.89
C GLN A 402 -0.44 -5.36 23.49
N VAL A 403 0.59 -6.15 23.18
CA VAL A 403 1.99 -5.91 23.63
C VAL A 403 2.50 -4.56 23.14
N GLU A 404 2.29 -4.24 21.87
CA GLU A 404 2.71 -2.98 21.25
C GLU A 404 1.76 -1.80 21.55
N LYS A 405 0.68 -2.04 22.32
CA LYS A 405 -0.35 -1.03 22.65
C LYS A 405 -0.98 -0.40 21.41
N VAL A 406 -1.20 -1.19 20.38
CA VAL A 406 -1.78 -0.81 19.09
C VAL A 406 -3.27 -1.19 19.09
N ASN A 407 -4.14 -0.26 18.68
CA ASN A 407 -5.56 -0.58 18.49
C ASN A 407 -5.72 -1.53 17.30
N MET A 408 -6.66 -2.49 17.39
CA MET A 408 -6.93 -3.41 16.28
C MET A 408 -7.26 -2.69 14.97
N ALA A 409 -7.91 -1.52 15.01
CA ALA A 409 -8.13 -0.69 13.84
C ALA A 409 -6.83 -0.16 13.19
N GLN A 410 -5.70 -0.21 13.89
CA GLN A 410 -4.39 0.21 13.37
C GLN A 410 -3.53 -0.98 12.88
N THR A 411 -4.09 -2.18 12.86
CA THR A 411 -3.40 -3.39 12.39
C THR A 411 -3.66 -3.66 10.92
N ILE A 412 -2.72 -4.34 10.28
CA ILE A 412 -2.81 -4.83 8.91
C ILE A 412 -2.48 -6.31 8.93
N ALA A 413 -3.19 -7.11 8.14
CA ALA A 413 -2.89 -8.52 7.92
C ALA A 413 -2.85 -8.81 6.41
N VAL A 414 -1.83 -9.53 5.96
CA VAL A 414 -1.62 -9.89 4.56
C VAL A 414 -1.37 -11.39 4.47
N GLY A 415 -2.09 -12.07 3.61
CA GLY A 415 -1.93 -13.51 3.37
C GLY A 415 -2.66 -13.96 2.11
N ASP A 416 -2.35 -15.15 1.60
CA ASP A 416 -2.88 -15.72 0.35
C ASP A 416 -3.91 -16.84 0.57
N GLY A 417 -3.85 -17.51 1.74
CA GLY A 417 -4.55 -18.76 2.01
C GLY A 417 -5.84 -18.63 2.82
N ALA A 418 -6.62 -19.71 2.82
CA ALA A 418 -7.81 -19.81 3.67
C ALA A 418 -7.47 -19.82 5.17
N ASN A 419 -6.27 -20.27 5.53
CA ASN A 419 -5.72 -20.22 6.88
C ASN A 419 -5.45 -18.79 7.37
N ASP A 420 -5.36 -17.79 6.46
CA ASP A 420 -5.15 -16.39 6.83
C ASP A 420 -6.46 -15.62 7.06
N LEU A 421 -7.59 -16.16 6.61
CA LEU A 421 -8.88 -15.49 6.72
C LEU A 421 -9.23 -15.06 8.15
N PRO A 422 -8.98 -15.86 9.22
CA PRO A 422 -9.23 -15.40 10.58
C PRO A 422 -8.38 -14.18 10.98
N MET A 423 -7.10 -14.16 10.60
CA MET A 423 -6.18 -13.03 10.83
C MET A 423 -6.59 -11.80 10.01
N ILE A 424 -6.90 -11.99 8.73
CA ILE A 424 -7.37 -10.95 7.81
C ILE A 424 -8.66 -10.32 8.33
N ALA A 425 -9.62 -11.14 8.77
CA ALA A 425 -10.91 -10.66 9.30
C ALA A 425 -10.77 -9.90 10.63
N ALA A 426 -9.82 -10.29 11.48
CA ALA A 426 -9.57 -9.66 12.77
C ALA A 426 -8.85 -8.32 12.66
N SER A 427 -8.13 -8.08 11.57
CA SER A 427 -7.32 -6.87 11.37
C SER A 427 -8.14 -5.64 11.00
N GLY A 428 -7.57 -4.45 11.22
CA GLY A 428 -8.13 -3.18 10.75
C GLY A 428 -8.09 -3.01 9.24
N LEU A 429 -7.07 -3.61 8.59
CA LEU A 429 -6.94 -3.71 7.13
C LEU A 429 -6.46 -5.12 6.78
N GLY A 430 -7.37 -5.97 6.32
CA GLY A 430 -7.04 -7.30 5.84
C GLY A 430 -6.91 -7.31 4.32
N ILE A 431 -5.82 -7.87 3.80
CA ILE A 431 -5.48 -7.90 2.38
C ILE A 431 -5.23 -9.36 1.97
N ALA A 432 -5.96 -9.84 0.99
CA ALA A 432 -5.68 -11.09 0.30
C ALA A 432 -4.65 -10.80 -0.81
N PHE A 433 -3.49 -11.46 -0.76
CA PHE A 433 -2.39 -11.23 -1.70
C PHE A 433 -2.22 -12.44 -2.62
N HIS A 434 -2.34 -12.24 -3.95
CA HIS A 434 -2.28 -13.30 -4.97
C HIS A 434 -3.10 -14.55 -4.59
N ALA A 435 -4.23 -14.28 -3.94
CA ALA A 435 -5.02 -15.29 -3.28
C ALA A 435 -5.99 -16.01 -4.23
N LYS A 436 -6.35 -17.24 -3.87
CA LYS A 436 -7.35 -18.02 -4.60
C LYS A 436 -8.70 -17.31 -4.60
N PRO A 437 -9.55 -17.47 -5.65
CA PRO A 437 -10.83 -16.76 -5.77
C PRO A 437 -11.74 -16.84 -4.53
N ARG A 438 -11.75 -17.98 -3.84
CA ARG A 438 -12.51 -18.16 -2.60
C ARG A 438 -12.04 -17.25 -1.46
N VAL A 439 -10.73 -17.03 -1.36
CA VAL A 439 -10.13 -16.15 -0.35
C VAL A 439 -10.40 -14.69 -0.71
N VAL A 440 -10.21 -14.33 -1.98
CA VAL A 440 -10.54 -13.00 -2.51
C VAL A 440 -12.01 -12.64 -2.24
N ALA A 441 -12.93 -13.57 -2.47
CA ALA A 441 -14.37 -13.36 -2.23
C ALA A 441 -14.71 -13.08 -0.75
N THR A 442 -13.91 -13.60 0.19
CA THR A 442 -14.12 -13.42 1.63
C THR A 442 -13.37 -12.20 2.17
N ALA A 443 -12.19 -11.91 1.64
CA ALA A 443 -11.41 -10.74 2.01
C ALA A 443 -12.06 -9.46 1.49
N LYS A 444 -11.93 -8.38 2.27
CA LYS A 444 -12.51 -7.08 1.87
C LYS A 444 -11.68 -6.36 0.83
N GLN A 445 -10.43 -6.76 0.64
CA GLN A 445 -9.46 -6.14 -0.26
C GLN A 445 -8.48 -7.19 -0.75
N SER A 446 -8.02 -7.03 -1.99
CA SER A 446 -7.07 -7.95 -2.61
C SER A 446 -6.03 -7.21 -3.44
N ILE A 447 -4.87 -7.83 -3.60
CA ILE A 447 -3.81 -7.44 -4.54
C ILE A 447 -3.43 -8.69 -5.31
N ASN A 448 -3.73 -8.72 -6.62
CA ASN A 448 -3.46 -9.84 -7.51
C ASN A 448 -2.72 -9.44 -8.78
N THR A 449 -2.63 -8.13 -9.08
CA THR A 449 -2.11 -7.63 -10.36
C THR A 449 -0.70 -7.05 -10.27
N ILE A 450 -0.25 -6.68 -9.06
CA ILE A 450 1.06 -6.06 -8.82
C ILE A 450 1.76 -6.73 -7.63
N GLY A 451 3.02 -6.32 -7.37
CA GLY A 451 3.82 -6.83 -6.27
C GLY A 451 3.31 -6.45 -4.87
N LEU A 452 3.94 -7.02 -3.85
CA LEU A 452 3.54 -6.87 -2.44
C LEU A 452 3.61 -5.41 -1.95
N ASP A 453 4.46 -4.58 -2.54
CA ASP A 453 4.54 -3.15 -2.26
C ASP A 453 3.30 -2.35 -2.72
N GLY A 454 2.37 -2.97 -3.45
CA GLY A 454 1.01 -2.46 -3.66
C GLY A 454 0.26 -2.13 -2.38
N VAL A 455 0.60 -2.78 -1.27
CA VAL A 455 0.12 -2.47 0.09
C VAL A 455 0.35 -1.00 0.44
N LEU A 456 1.46 -0.40 0.01
CA LEU A 456 1.78 1.01 0.28
C LEU A 456 0.72 1.96 -0.29
N TYR A 457 0.17 1.66 -1.46
CA TYR A 457 -0.90 2.47 -2.04
C TYR A 457 -2.21 2.35 -1.26
N PHE A 458 -2.52 1.17 -0.71
CA PHE A 458 -3.69 1.01 0.16
C PHE A 458 -3.53 1.77 1.48
N LEU A 459 -2.31 1.99 1.93
CA LEU A 459 -1.98 2.85 3.07
C LEU A 459 -1.98 4.34 2.72
N GLY A 460 -2.06 4.69 1.43
CA GLY A 460 -2.11 6.07 0.94
C GLY A 460 -0.74 6.70 0.71
N PHE A 461 0.33 5.91 0.66
CA PHE A 461 1.65 6.42 0.29
C PHE A 461 1.67 6.83 -1.18
N LYS A 462 2.34 7.94 -1.47
CA LYS A 462 2.66 8.37 -2.83
C LYS A 462 4.10 8.01 -3.14
N ASP A 463 4.38 7.63 -4.37
CA ASP A 463 5.77 7.35 -4.80
C ASP A 463 6.69 8.54 -4.55
N SER A 464 6.18 9.77 -4.72
CA SER A 464 6.94 11.00 -4.45
C SER A 464 7.35 11.19 -2.98
N TYR A 465 6.82 10.41 -2.05
CA TYR A 465 7.22 10.43 -0.63
C TYR A 465 8.28 9.36 -0.32
N LEU A 466 8.51 8.43 -1.25
CA LEU A 466 9.35 7.25 -1.05
C LEU A 466 10.72 7.37 -1.75
N THR A 467 10.95 8.48 -2.45
CA THR A 467 12.21 8.84 -3.12
C THR A 467 13.23 9.42 -2.14
#